data_f16dee19e450bc952456b3c21b16606b
#
_entry.id   f16dee19e450bc952456b3c21b16606b
#
_cell.length_a   1.000
_cell.length_b   1.000
_cell.length_c   1.000
_cell.angle_alpha   90.00
_cell.angle_beta   90.00
_cell.angle_gamma   90.00
#
_symmetry.space_group_name_H-M   'P 1'
#
loop_
_entity.id
_entity.type
_entity.pdbx_description
1 polymer ?
#
loop_
_entity_poly.entity_id
_entity_poly.type
_entity_poly.pdbx_seq_one_letter_code
_entity_poly.pdbx_strand_id
1 'polypeptide(L)'
;VYDNRKLSNAGKALLHISSANDFVSDNFFQIDKDSFIYLKQLLKTSYTIEGQEVRPFMVLLYLLDIFDFLTQDEYKYLLPLCIGENETREIIDGISKLRIGQTNIDEIIMKRLSNMSNYKAALEYFFENDVTEDTICIIGLNRKNRNYDKPYFKLYKALYNVFVNGEIDSLQSVYAATRKITIGKWWR
;
A
#
# COMPACT_ATOMS: atom_id res chain seq x y z
N VAL A 1 -2.50 -33.20 5.95
CA VAL A 1 -3.10 -33.48 7.27
C VAL A 1 -3.76 -32.20 7.77
N TYR A 2 -5.08 -32.03 7.59
CA TYR A 2 -5.81 -30.78 7.89
C TYR A 2 -6.95 -31.02 8.91
N ASP A 3 -6.79 -31.97 9.80
CA ASP A 3 -7.87 -32.49 10.66
C ASP A 3 -8.36 -31.54 11.78
N ASN A 4 -7.81 -30.33 11.95
CA ASN A 4 -8.19 -29.44 13.05
C ASN A 4 -8.62 -28.03 12.62
N ARG A 5 -9.05 -27.81 11.39
CA ARG A 5 -9.58 -26.51 10.96
C ARG A 5 -10.98 -26.32 11.51
N LYS A 6 -11.13 -25.47 12.51
CA LYS A 6 -12.44 -25.03 13.01
C LYS A 6 -12.85 -23.74 12.29
N LEU A 7 -14.14 -23.63 11.96
CA LEU A 7 -14.69 -22.38 11.45
C LEU A 7 -14.58 -21.30 12.53
N SER A 8 -14.15 -20.11 12.12
CA SER A 8 -14.23 -18.91 12.97
C SER A 8 -15.68 -18.57 13.29
N ASN A 9 -15.93 -17.70 14.27
CA ASN A 9 -17.28 -17.24 14.59
C ASN A 9 -17.95 -16.57 13.37
N ALA A 10 -17.19 -15.78 12.58
CA ALA A 10 -17.69 -15.22 11.33
C ALA A 10 -18.05 -16.32 10.31
N GLY A 11 -17.22 -17.34 10.15
CA GLY A 11 -17.50 -18.47 9.28
C GLY A 11 -18.73 -19.27 9.69
N LYS A 12 -18.94 -19.48 10.99
CA LYS A 12 -20.17 -20.13 11.52
C LYS A 12 -21.41 -19.29 11.25
N ALA A 13 -21.34 -17.97 11.44
CA ALA A 13 -22.44 -17.06 11.16
C ALA A 13 -22.82 -17.04 9.68
N LEU A 14 -21.81 -16.98 8.78
CA LEU A 14 -22.03 -17.07 7.33
C LEU A 14 -22.67 -18.39 6.92
N LEU A 15 -22.19 -19.51 7.48
CA LEU A 15 -22.75 -20.82 7.22
C LEU A 15 -24.23 -20.90 7.68
N HIS A 16 -24.55 -20.34 8.84
CA HIS A 16 -25.92 -20.29 9.36
C HIS A 16 -26.84 -19.48 8.43
N ILE A 17 -26.44 -18.27 8.03
CA ILE A 17 -27.17 -17.43 7.10
C ILE A 17 -27.44 -18.17 5.78
N SER A 18 -26.40 -18.80 5.21
CA SER A 18 -26.49 -19.53 3.94
C SER A 18 -27.39 -20.77 4.06
N SER A 19 -27.25 -21.55 5.13
CA SER A 19 -28.06 -22.77 5.31
C SER A 19 -29.54 -22.47 5.59
N ALA A 20 -29.83 -21.36 6.26
CA ALA A 20 -31.19 -20.90 6.54
C ALA A 20 -31.79 -20.06 5.39
N ASN A 21 -31.00 -19.71 4.38
CA ASN A 21 -31.37 -18.75 3.31
C ASN A 21 -31.87 -17.40 3.89
N ASP A 22 -31.30 -16.97 5.02
CA ASP A 22 -31.73 -15.78 5.77
C ASP A 22 -30.77 -14.61 5.54
N PHE A 23 -30.81 -14.00 4.36
CA PHE A 23 -29.98 -12.88 3.96
C PHE A 23 -30.60 -11.51 4.29
N VAL A 24 -31.85 -11.46 4.68
CA VAL A 24 -32.58 -10.20 4.87
C VAL A 24 -31.90 -9.30 5.88
N SER A 25 -31.73 -8.04 5.53
CA SER A 25 -31.09 -7.03 6.37
C SER A 25 -31.82 -6.87 7.72
N ASP A 26 -31.03 -6.89 8.81
CA ASP A 26 -31.47 -6.60 10.17
C ASP A 26 -30.52 -5.58 10.85
N ASN A 27 -29.73 -4.86 10.09
CA ASN A 27 -28.71 -3.95 10.58
C ASN A 27 -28.94 -2.50 10.14
N PHE A 28 -28.30 -1.57 10.86
CA PHE A 28 -28.41 -0.13 10.63
C PHE A 28 -28.06 0.31 9.21
N PHE A 29 -27.14 -0.38 8.54
CA PHE A 29 -26.70 -0.05 7.19
C PHE A 29 -27.65 -0.56 6.09
N GLN A 30 -28.69 -1.33 6.46
CA GLN A 30 -29.65 -1.91 5.53
C GLN A 30 -29.00 -2.77 4.41
N ILE A 31 -27.86 -3.38 4.71
CA ILE A 31 -27.18 -4.34 3.84
C ILE A 31 -27.47 -5.77 4.29
N ASP A 32 -27.36 -6.73 3.39
CA ASP A 32 -27.61 -8.14 3.69
C ASP A 32 -26.73 -8.63 4.85
N LYS A 33 -27.23 -9.59 5.63
CA LYS A 33 -26.56 -10.12 6.85
C LYS A 33 -25.17 -10.63 6.57
N ASP A 34 -24.95 -11.34 5.48
CA ASP A 34 -23.63 -11.82 5.06
C ASP A 34 -22.70 -10.67 4.70
N SER A 35 -23.18 -9.69 3.92
CA SER A 35 -22.45 -8.47 3.56
C SER A 35 -22.03 -7.67 4.80
N PHE A 36 -22.91 -7.62 5.82
CA PHE A 36 -22.56 -6.98 7.10
C PHE A 36 -21.45 -7.72 7.85
N ILE A 37 -21.44 -9.06 7.82
CA ILE A 37 -20.35 -9.84 8.40
C ILE A 37 -19.04 -9.58 7.65
N TYR A 38 -19.08 -9.58 6.31
CA TYR A 38 -17.90 -9.26 5.50
C TYR A 38 -17.38 -7.84 5.79
N LEU A 39 -18.25 -6.85 5.84
CA LEU A 39 -17.88 -5.48 6.20
C LEU A 39 -17.16 -5.43 7.55
N LYS A 40 -17.71 -6.09 8.59
CA LYS A 40 -17.07 -6.16 9.90
C LYS A 40 -15.68 -6.82 9.86
N GLN A 41 -15.49 -7.86 9.04
CA GLN A 41 -14.18 -8.50 8.90
C GLN A 41 -13.19 -7.58 8.17
N LEU A 42 -13.62 -6.90 7.09
CA LEU A 42 -12.80 -5.95 6.37
C LEU A 42 -12.31 -4.81 7.28
N LEU A 43 -13.20 -4.23 8.08
CA LEU A 43 -12.86 -3.15 9.03
C LEU A 43 -11.89 -3.59 10.13
N LYS A 44 -11.87 -4.89 10.47
CA LYS A 44 -10.94 -5.47 11.44
C LYS A 44 -9.61 -5.88 10.84
N THR A 45 -9.53 -5.98 9.53
CA THR A 45 -8.30 -6.38 8.85
C THR A 45 -7.22 -5.32 9.08
N SER A 46 -6.09 -5.75 9.63
CA SER A 46 -4.93 -4.89 9.84
C SER A 46 -3.65 -5.57 9.37
N TYR A 47 -2.67 -4.75 9.04
CA TYR A 47 -1.32 -5.16 8.68
C TYR A 47 -0.31 -4.34 9.46
N THR A 48 0.80 -4.97 9.85
CA THR A 48 1.93 -4.24 10.42
C THR A 48 2.88 -3.85 9.30
N ILE A 49 3.05 -2.54 9.09
CA ILE A 49 3.95 -1.97 8.10
C ILE A 49 4.91 -1.02 8.84
N GLU A 50 6.22 -1.27 8.75
CA GLU A 50 7.26 -0.45 9.39
C GLU A 50 7.03 -0.25 10.90
N GLY A 51 6.47 -1.27 11.57
CA GLY A 51 6.18 -1.25 13.01
C GLY A 51 4.86 -0.57 13.39
N GLN A 52 4.10 -0.06 12.42
CA GLN A 52 2.79 0.55 12.64
C GLN A 52 1.67 -0.40 12.21
N GLU A 53 0.59 -0.47 12.99
CA GLU A 53 -0.62 -1.19 12.61
C GLU A 53 -1.47 -0.31 11.69
N VAL A 54 -1.70 -0.80 10.48
CA VAL A 54 -2.50 -0.11 9.46
C VAL A 54 -3.76 -0.91 9.17
N ARG A 55 -4.91 -0.24 9.14
CA ARG A 55 -6.22 -0.79 8.78
C ARG A 55 -6.68 -0.21 7.45
N PRO A 56 -6.34 -0.86 6.33
CA PRO A 56 -6.51 -0.28 4.99
C PRO A 56 -7.96 0.11 4.67
N PHE A 57 -8.93 -0.69 5.10
CA PHE A 57 -10.33 -0.37 4.84
C PHE A 57 -10.83 0.83 5.67
N MET A 58 -10.29 1.04 6.88
CA MET A 58 -10.58 2.24 7.66
C MET A 58 -9.98 3.49 6.98
N VAL A 59 -8.75 3.37 6.48
CA VAL A 59 -8.09 4.45 5.72
C VAL A 59 -8.86 4.75 4.44
N LEU A 60 -9.31 3.73 3.71
CA LEU A 60 -10.14 3.90 2.52
C LEU A 60 -11.44 4.67 2.84
N LEU A 61 -12.16 4.25 3.89
CA LEU A 61 -13.40 4.94 4.30
C LEU A 61 -13.12 6.40 4.71
N TYR A 62 -12.01 6.64 5.41
CA TYR A 62 -11.61 8.00 5.80
C TYR A 62 -11.30 8.87 4.58
N LEU A 63 -10.62 8.35 3.56
CA LEU A 63 -10.38 9.09 2.32
C LEU A 63 -11.67 9.34 1.53
N LEU A 64 -12.60 8.38 1.52
CA LEU A 64 -13.90 8.54 0.87
C LEU A 64 -14.78 9.58 1.60
N ASP A 65 -14.70 9.66 2.93
CA ASP A 65 -15.37 10.68 3.74
C ASP A 65 -14.90 12.10 3.40
N ILE A 66 -13.58 12.26 3.13
CA ILE A 66 -12.99 13.57 2.78
C ILE A 66 -13.27 13.95 1.33
N PHE A 67 -13.22 12.99 0.41
CA PHE A 67 -13.17 13.25 -1.03
C PHE A 67 -14.40 12.79 -1.81
N ASP A 68 -15.40 12.19 -1.16
CA ASP A 68 -16.58 11.55 -1.74
C ASP A 68 -16.27 10.35 -2.66
N PHE A 69 -15.19 10.43 -3.42
CA PHE A 69 -14.72 9.35 -4.30
C PHE A 69 -13.21 9.36 -4.43
N LEU A 70 -12.65 8.25 -4.86
CA LEU A 70 -11.25 8.15 -5.30
C LEU A 70 -11.22 7.70 -6.76
N THR A 71 -10.35 8.30 -7.55
CA THR A 71 -10.06 7.80 -8.90
C THR A 71 -9.35 6.45 -8.83
N GLN A 72 -9.34 5.71 -9.94
CA GLN A 72 -8.67 4.42 -10.00
C GLN A 72 -7.16 4.53 -9.65
N ASP A 73 -6.53 5.60 -10.05
CA ASP A 73 -5.12 5.83 -9.80
C ASP A 73 -4.84 6.26 -8.36
N GLU A 74 -5.68 7.13 -7.78
CA GLU A 74 -5.60 7.47 -6.35
C GLU A 74 -5.76 6.22 -5.47
N TYR A 75 -6.75 5.37 -5.77
CA TYR A 75 -6.97 4.11 -5.06
C TYR A 75 -5.79 3.15 -5.19
N LYS A 76 -5.27 2.96 -6.41
CA LYS A 76 -4.20 1.99 -6.67
C LYS A 76 -2.84 2.40 -6.14
N TYR A 77 -2.53 3.69 -6.20
CA TYR A 77 -1.16 4.17 -6.04
C TYR A 77 -0.96 5.02 -4.79
N LEU A 78 -1.96 5.78 -4.37
CA LEU A 78 -1.84 6.68 -3.23
C LEU A 78 -2.37 6.04 -1.94
N LEU A 79 -3.50 5.37 -1.97
CA LEU A 79 -4.03 4.66 -0.80
C LEU A 79 -2.99 3.73 -0.14
N PRO A 80 -2.22 2.89 -0.88
CA PRO A 80 -1.19 2.04 -0.28
C PRO A 80 -0.02 2.78 0.38
N LEU A 81 0.14 4.06 0.17
CA LEU A 81 1.17 4.88 0.82
C LEU A 81 0.71 5.44 2.17
N CYS A 82 -0.57 5.30 2.51
CA CYS A 82 -1.15 5.71 3.79
C CYS A 82 -0.82 4.67 4.88
N ILE A 83 0.44 4.59 5.30
CA ILE A 83 0.96 3.59 6.26
C ILE A 83 1.00 4.09 7.70
N GLY A 84 0.60 5.33 7.94
CA GLY A 84 0.54 5.97 9.25
C GLY A 84 -0.26 7.27 9.17
N GLU A 85 -0.45 7.94 10.31
CA GLU A 85 -1.26 9.16 10.37
C GLU A 85 -0.64 10.31 9.57
N ASN A 86 0.66 10.54 9.75
CA ASN A 86 1.36 11.62 9.04
C ASN A 86 1.38 11.38 7.54
N GLU A 87 1.67 10.14 7.13
CA GLU A 87 1.67 9.72 5.74
C GLU A 87 0.30 9.88 5.10
N THR A 88 -0.76 9.53 5.83
CA THR A 88 -2.14 9.71 5.35
C THR A 88 -2.47 11.17 5.16
N ARG A 89 -2.05 12.05 6.07
CA ARG A 89 -2.23 13.51 5.92
C ARG A 89 -1.47 14.07 4.72
N GLU A 90 -0.22 13.60 4.48
CA GLU A 90 0.54 13.99 3.29
C GLU A 90 -0.14 13.56 1.99
N ILE A 91 -0.73 12.36 1.97
CA ILE A 91 -1.47 11.87 0.81
C ILE A 91 -2.77 12.65 0.59
N ILE A 92 -3.48 13.02 1.64
CA ILE A 92 -4.67 13.89 1.55
C ILE A 92 -4.32 15.25 0.93
N ASP A 93 -3.26 15.90 1.41
CA ASP A 93 -2.75 17.14 0.81
C ASP A 93 -2.36 16.94 -0.66
N GLY A 94 -1.68 15.82 -0.95
CA GLY A 94 -1.30 15.43 -2.31
C GLY A 94 -2.49 15.26 -3.24
N ILE A 95 -3.53 14.52 -2.83
CA ILE A 95 -4.76 14.32 -3.61
C ILE A 95 -5.47 15.66 -3.84
N SER A 96 -5.54 16.52 -2.82
CA SER A 96 -6.15 17.83 -2.94
C SER A 96 -5.45 18.68 -4.00
N LYS A 97 -4.11 18.70 -3.99
CA LYS A 97 -3.29 19.41 -4.99
C LYS A 97 -3.38 18.79 -6.39
N LEU A 98 -3.44 17.45 -6.47
CA LEU A 98 -3.61 16.72 -7.72
C LEU A 98 -4.91 17.12 -8.42
N ARG A 99 -6.02 17.19 -7.69
CA ARG A 99 -7.35 17.50 -8.23
C ARG A 99 -7.49 18.92 -8.73
N ILE A 100 -6.67 19.86 -8.24
CA ILE A 100 -6.61 21.24 -8.75
C ILE A 100 -5.45 21.47 -9.73
N GLY A 101 -4.77 20.39 -10.17
CA GLY A 101 -3.71 20.46 -11.17
C GLY A 101 -2.40 21.09 -10.71
N GLN A 102 -2.15 21.16 -9.40
CA GLN A 102 -0.91 21.71 -8.83
C GLN A 102 0.22 20.67 -8.71
N THR A 103 -0.08 19.39 -8.86
CA THR A 103 0.88 18.30 -8.82
C THR A 103 0.35 17.12 -9.65
N ASN A 104 1.16 16.09 -9.79
CA ASN A 104 0.78 14.83 -10.42
C ASN A 104 1.05 13.64 -9.48
N ILE A 105 0.54 12.46 -9.84
CA ILE A 105 0.67 11.25 -9.02
C ILE A 105 2.13 10.85 -8.81
N ASP A 106 2.96 10.99 -9.84
CA ASP A 106 4.37 10.59 -9.77
C ASP A 106 5.14 11.46 -8.77
N GLU A 107 4.88 12.76 -8.74
CA GLU A 107 5.48 13.68 -7.75
C GLU A 107 5.07 13.34 -6.31
N ILE A 108 3.79 12.99 -6.08
CA ILE A 108 3.31 12.58 -4.76
C ILE A 108 4.02 11.31 -4.31
N ILE A 109 4.10 10.30 -5.20
CA ILE A 109 4.81 9.04 -4.92
C ILE A 109 6.27 9.30 -4.62
N MET A 110 6.94 10.10 -5.44
CA MET A 110 8.36 10.44 -5.29
C MET A 110 8.64 11.14 -3.97
N LYS A 111 7.84 12.16 -3.62
CA LYS A 111 7.94 12.87 -2.36
C LYS A 111 7.80 11.91 -1.17
N ARG A 112 6.84 10.99 -1.23
CA ARG A 112 6.62 10.01 -0.16
C ARG A 112 7.78 9.03 -0.04
N LEU A 113 8.25 8.47 -1.15
CA LEU A 113 9.37 7.53 -1.16
C LEU A 113 10.67 8.17 -0.68
N SER A 114 10.96 9.40 -1.10
CA SER A 114 12.17 10.12 -0.69
C SER A 114 12.25 10.33 0.84
N ASN A 115 11.12 10.32 1.54
CA ASN A 115 11.07 10.44 2.99
C ASN A 115 11.23 9.11 3.74
N MET A 116 11.17 7.97 3.08
CA MET A 116 11.33 6.66 3.72
C MET A 116 12.81 6.39 4.03
N SER A 117 13.10 5.98 5.27
CA SER A 117 14.47 5.76 5.75
C SER A 117 15.29 4.79 4.87
N ASN A 118 14.66 3.71 4.42
CA ASN A 118 15.33 2.72 3.56
C ASN A 118 15.73 3.29 2.19
N TYR A 119 14.92 4.19 1.63
CA TYR A 119 15.25 4.84 0.35
C TYR A 119 16.32 5.91 0.53
N LYS A 120 16.29 6.66 1.64
CA LYS A 120 17.35 7.62 1.98
C LYS A 120 18.69 6.93 2.11
N ALA A 121 18.76 5.85 2.90
CA ALA A 121 19.98 5.07 3.07
C ALA A 121 20.48 4.47 1.74
N ALA A 122 19.56 4.03 0.86
CA ALA A 122 19.91 3.54 -0.45
C ALA A 122 20.50 4.65 -1.35
N LEU A 123 19.89 5.84 -1.34
CA LEU A 123 20.38 6.98 -2.11
C LEU A 123 21.75 7.45 -1.62
N GLU A 124 21.97 7.56 -0.31
CA GLU A 124 23.25 7.91 0.28
C GLU A 124 24.35 6.90 -0.13
N TYR A 125 24.03 5.60 -0.03
CA TYR A 125 24.95 4.56 -0.45
C TYR A 125 25.24 4.58 -1.96
N PHE A 126 24.23 4.82 -2.81
CA PHE A 126 24.39 4.89 -4.26
C PHE A 126 25.18 6.12 -4.70
N PHE A 127 25.15 7.18 -3.91
CA PHE A 127 25.95 8.37 -4.15
C PHE A 127 27.45 8.07 -3.98
N GLU A 128 27.80 7.16 -3.08
CA GLU A 128 29.17 6.80 -2.74
C GLU A 128 29.69 5.59 -3.54
N ASN A 129 28.79 4.78 -4.11
CA ASN A 129 29.12 3.50 -4.74
C ASN A 129 28.32 3.27 -6.03
N ASP A 130 28.85 2.39 -6.89
CA ASP A 130 28.12 1.94 -8.07
C ASP A 130 26.84 1.18 -7.71
N VAL A 131 25.75 1.46 -8.41
CA VAL A 131 24.46 0.78 -8.23
C VAL A 131 24.52 -0.59 -8.89
N THR A 132 24.73 -1.63 -8.11
CA THR A 132 24.76 -3.02 -8.55
C THR A 132 23.73 -3.88 -7.80
N GLU A 133 23.46 -5.11 -8.26
CA GLU A 133 22.60 -6.04 -7.52
C GLU A 133 23.15 -6.35 -6.12
N ASP A 134 24.47 -6.37 -5.97
CA ASP A 134 25.13 -6.65 -4.69
C ASP A 134 24.99 -5.49 -3.70
N THR A 135 25.03 -4.24 -4.17
CA THR A 135 24.86 -3.06 -3.30
C THR A 135 23.46 -3.01 -2.68
N ILE A 136 22.43 -3.49 -3.37
CA ILE A 136 21.07 -3.56 -2.81
C ILE A 136 20.97 -4.58 -1.69
N CYS A 137 21.64 -5.73 -1.83
CA CYS A 137 21.71 -6.74 -0.76
C CYS A 137 22.37 -6.18 0.50
N ILE A 138 23.37 -5.30 0.34
CA ILE A 138 24.10 -4.67 1.44
C ILE A 138 23.25 -3.61 2.15
N ILE A 139 22.45 -2.82 1.41
CA ILE A 139 21.65 -1.71 1.94
C ILE A 139 20.49 -2.17 2.84
N GLY A 140 20.42 -3.40 3.21
CA GLY A 140 19.54 -3.80 4.30
C GLY A 140 18.17 -4.31 3.89
N LEU A 141 18.04 -4.80 2.69
CA LEU A 141 16.94 -5.71 2.44
C LEU A 141 17.11 -7.00 3.23
N ASN A 142 18.29 -7.20 3.81
CA ASN A 142 18.67 -8.31 4.71
C ASN A 142 18.21 -9.68 4.21
N ARG A 143 18.06 -9.86 2.89
CA ARG A 143 17.52 -11.04 2.26
C ARG A 143 18.56 -11.64 1.33
N LYS A 144 18.98 -12.83 1.66
CA LYS A 144 19.87 -13.64 0.81
C LYS A 144 19.23 -14.13 -0.49
N ASN A 145 17.95 -13.82 -0.73
CA ASN A 145 17.22 -14.32 -1.90
C ASN A 145 17.12 -13.24 -2.99
N ARG A 146 18.01 -13.31 -3.97
CA ARG A 146 18.10 -12.40 -5.12
C ARG A 146 16.80 -12.23 -5.93
N ASN A 147 15.87 -13.18 -5.89
CA ASN A 147 14.59 -13.05 -6.59
C ASN A 147 13.65 -12.00 -5.99
N TYR A 148 13.81 -11.67 -4.70
CA TYR A 148 13.06 -10.61 -4.03
C TYR A 148 13.67 -9.22 -4.25
N ASP A 149 14.95 -9.16 -4.59
CA ASP A 149 15.70 -7.91 -4.64
C ASP A 149 15.58 -7.20 -5.99
N LYS A 150 15.26 -7.94 -7.08
CA LYS A 150 15.12 -7.35 -8.42
C LYS A 150 14.13 -6.19 -8.54
N PRO A 151 12.91 -6.25 -7.97
CA PRO A 151 11.99 -5.11 -8.00
C PRO A 151 12.53 -3.90 -7.23
N TYR A 152 13.19 -4.13 -6.10
CA TYR A 152 13.79 -3.07 -5.29
C TYR A 152 15.01 -2.47 -5.98
N PHE A 153 15.84 -3.30 -6.61
CA PHE A 153 16.95 -2.80 -7.43
C PHE A 153 16.50 -1.84 -8.51
N LYS A 154 15.47 -2.20 -9.26
CA LYS A 154 14.90 -1.34 -10.31
C LYS A 154 14.38 -0.03 -9.74
N LEU A 155 13.72 -0.08 -8.58
CA LEU A 155 13.25 1.10 -7.90
C LEU A 155 14.41 1.98 -7.42
N TYR A 156 15.40 1.42 -6.76
CA TYR A 156 16.56 2.18 -6.27
C TYR A 156 17.35 2.79 -7.42
N LYS A 157 17.57 2.06 -8.50
CA LYS A 157 18.20 2.59 -9.70
C LYS A 157 17.42 3.76 -10.31
N ALA A 158 16.10 3.62 -10.41
CA ALA A 158 15.24 4.69 -10.92
C ALA A 158 15.25 5.91 -9.99
N LEU A 159 15.18 5.73 -8.66
CA LEU A 159 15.30 6.80 -7.68
C LEU A 159 16.66 7.51 -7.78
N TYR A 160 17.74 6.76 -7.88
CA TYR A 160 19.08 7.31 -8.05
C TYR A 160 19.15 8.21 -9.29
N ASN A 161 18.67 7.74 -10.43
CA ASN A 161 18.68 8.51 -11.67
C ASN A 161 17.89 9.82 -11.55
N VAL A 162 16.75 9.78 -10.88
CA VAL A 162 15.91 10.99 -10.69
C VAL A 162 16.55 11.97 -9.71
N PHE A 163 16.96 11.50 -8.53
CA PHE A 163 17.40 12.39 -7.45
C PHE A 163 18.85 12.82 -7.58
N VAL A 164 19.71 11.98 -8.14
CA VAL A 164 21.14 12.27 -8.25
C VAL A 164 21.49 12.80 -9.62
N ASN A 165 21.00 12.15 -10.69
CA ASN A 165 21.34 12.54 -12.06
C ASN A 165 20.37 13.56 -12.66
N GLY A 166 19.23 13.84 -12.00
CA GLY A 166 18.20 14.77 -12.50
C GLY A 166 17.45 14.25 -13.73
N GLU A 167 17.43 12.94 -13.95
CA GLU A 167 16.77 12.32 -15.12
C GLU A 167 15.26 12.25 -14.91
N ILE A 168 14.53 13.27 -15.35
CA ILE A 168 13.06 13.37 -15.23
C ILE A 168 12.36 12.21 -15.94
N ASP A 169 12.87 11.74 -17.06
CA ASP A 169 12.29 10.61 -17.82
C ASP A 169 12.28 9.29 -17.02
N SER A 170 13.07 9.20 -15.95
CA SER A 170 13.11 8.06 -15.06
C SER A 170 11.93 7.99 -14.08
N LEU A 171 11.08 9.03 -13.97
CA LEU A 171 9.88 9.02 -13.10
C LEU A 171 8.93 7.87 -13.43
N GLN A 172 8.71 7.59 -14.73
CA GLN A 172 7.88 6.44 -15.13
C GLN A 172 8.47 5.10 -14.67
N SER A 173 9.79 4.97 -14.66
CA SER A 173 10.49 3.78 -14.16
C SER A 173 10.34 3.64 -12.65
N VAL A 174 10.40 4.74 -11.90
CA VAL A 174 10.12 4.77 -10.46
C VAL A 174 8.67 4.33 -10.20
N TYR A 175 7.72 4.90 -10.95
CA TYR A 175 6.31 4.58 -10.86
C TYR A 175 6.04 3.09 -11.12
N ALA A 176 6.57 2.54 -12.21
CA ALA A 176 6.42 1.13 -12.54
C ALA A 176 7.05 0.18 -11.50
N ALA A 177 8.19 0.56 -10.92
CA ALA A 177 8.87 -0.21 -9.90
C ALA A 177 8.16 -0.11 -8.54
N THR A 178 7.73 1.08 -8.14
CA THR A 178 6.95 1.34 -6.92
C THR A 178 5.65 0.55 -6.92
N ARG A 179 4.94 0.54 -8.02
CA ARG A 179 3.71 -0.20 -8.23
C ARG A 179 3.84 -1.66 -7.82
N LYS A 180 4.93 -2.33 -8.23
CA LYS A 180 5.16 -3.74 -7.91
C LYS A 180 5.45 -3.96 -6.42
N ILE A 181 6.19 -3.05 -5.79
CA ILE A 181 6.57 -3.16 -4.39
C ILE A 181 5.37 -2.84 -3.49
N THR A 182 4.66 -1.77 -3.77
CA THR A 182 3.53 -1.30 -2.97
C THR A 182 2.40 -2.32 -2.98
N ILE A 183 1.99 -2.78 -4.15
CA ILE A 183 0.98 -3.85 -4.28
C ILE A 183 1.46 -5.12 -3.57
N GLY A 184 2.71 -5.53 -3.74
CA GLY A 184 3.27 -6.70 -3.07
C GLY A 184 3.25 -6.63 -1.54
N LYS A 185 3.37 -5.44 -0.94
CA LYS A 185 3.29 -5.25 0.52
C LYS A 185 1.86 -5.34 1.06
N TRP A 186 0.88 -4.89 0.30
CA TRP A 186 -0.54 -4.87 0.73
C TRP A 186 -1.26 -6.21 0.58
N TRP A 187 -0.83 -7.05 -0.36
CA TRP A 187 -1.48 -8.32 -0.68
C TRP A 187 -0.75 -9.56 -0.14
N ARG A 188 0.29 -9.38 0.67
CA ARG A 188 0.97 -10.47 1.37
C ARG A 188 0.49 -10.62 2.79
#